data_0dc0e16b095cc5389229b08d27a22ec1
#
_entry.id   0dc0e16b095cc5389229b08d27a22ec1
#
_cell.length_a   1.000
_cell.length_b   1.000
_cell.length_c   1.000
_cell.angle_alpha   90.00
_cell.angle_beta   90.00
_cell.angle_gamma   90.00
#
_symmetry.space_group_name_H-M   'P 1'
#
loop_
_entity.id
_entity.type
_entity.pdbx_description
1 polymer ?
#
loop_
_entity_poly.entity_id
_entity_poly.type
_entity_poly.pdbx_seq_one_letter_code
_entity_poly.pdbx_strand_id
1 'polypeptide(L)'
;MGAASGVWFVAARGVDSARDVLGSHEAAAATNGSARAVQPLPGAQLFVPAPPRDKTVFELDDEILLEPLAATPVTKLKLNHGGTSLSLRLDFASGARAAFKPEQTHPQSDPRREIAAYRIDRLLGIGHVPPAKPAQFALADLIAAAEPATRDFTAQRFAEEAIARNGVVHGEVSWWIPEIRDASIGTFRIDEADGIAQWSPYLQAGAAIPPELKGLVTQIATVIVFDVLIDNADRWTGNNTKCTVDHQTLYFMDNTLSFSIFTLGHETNLTPLHRIQVFPRKLVERLRTLTFASLTKALDIGDDSLAPLLQPAEVRALLARRDHLLQYVDALVAELGENAVLALP
;
A
#
# COMPACT_ATOMS: atom_id res chain seq x y z
N MET A 1 1.45 -28.08 -30.07
CA MET A 1 0.89 -26.74 -30.28
C MET A 1 -0.62 -26.83 -30.10
N GLY A 2 -1.22 -26.32 -29.01
CA GLY A 2 -2.68 -26.37 -28.85
C GLY A 2 -3.21 -26.49 -27.44
N ALA A 3 -2.60 -25.78 -26.45
CA ALA A 3 -3.15 -25.71 -25.09
C ALA A 3 -3.19 -24.29 -24.47
N ALA A 4 -2.72 -23.26 -25.17
CA ALA A 4 -2.64 -21.91 -24.62
C ALA A 4 -3.86 -21.02 -24.90
N SER A 5 -4.77 -21.42 -25.80
CA SER A 5 -5.91 -20.59 -26.24
C SER A 5 -7.17 -20.69 -25.39
N GLY A 6 -7.29 -21.70 -24.50
CA GLY A 6 -8.51 -21.92 -23.71
C GLY A 6 -8.62 -21.08 -22.45
N VAL A 7 -7.51 -20.75 -21.82
CA VAL A 7 -7.48 -20.01 -20.53
C VAL A 7 -7.81 -18.52 -20.71
N TRP A 8 -7.44 -17.95 -21.84
CA TRP A 8 -7.73 -16.54 -22.16
C TRP A 8 -9.22 -16.25 -22.35
N PHE A 9 -10.00 -17.23 -22.81
CA PHE A 9 -11.41 -17.03 -23.11
C PHE A 9 -12.31 -16.96 -21.87
N VAL A 10 -11.93 -17.64 -20.78
CA VAL A 10 -12.75 -17.64 -19.54
C VAL A 10 -12.50 -16.37 -18.74
N ALA A 11 -11.24 -15.92 -18.65
CA ALA A 11 -10.91 -14.67 -17.97
C ALA A 11 -11.51 -13.45 -18.70
N ALA A 12 -11.50 -13.45 -20.04
CA ALA A 12 -12.10 -12.40 -20.83
C ALA A 12 -13.62 -12.30 -20.66
N ARG A 13 -14.33 -13.43 -20.51
CA ARG A 13 -15.78 -13.41 -20.30
C ARG A 13 -16.19 -12.85 -18.94
N GLY A 14 -15.46 -13.16 -17.87
CA GLY A 14 -15.72 -12.58 -16.56
C GLY A 14 -15.46 -11.05 -16.51
N VAL A 15 -14.44 -10.58 -17.21
CA VAL A 15 -14.11 -9.15 -17.30
C VAL A 15 -15.16 -8.39 -18.13
N ASP A 16 -15.62 -8.95 -19.24
CA ASP A 16 -16.64 -8.32 -20.07
C ASP A 16 -18.00 -8.24 -19.35
N SER A 17 -18.38 -9.31 -18.62
CA SER A 17 -19.60 -9.31 -17.81
C SER A 17 -19.55 -8.27 -16.68
N ALA A 18 -18.40 -8.11 -16.01
CA ALA A 18 -18.22 -7.09 -14.98
C ALA A 18 -18.18 -5.67 -15.55
N ARG A 19 -17.62 -5.46 -16.75
CA ARG A 19 -17.65 -4.17 -17.44
C ARG A 19 -19.07 -3.77 -17.89
N ASP A 20 -19.86 -4.72 -18.38
CA ASP A 20 -21.24 -4.48 -18.80
C ASP A 20 -22.15 -4.11 -17.61
N VAL A 21 -21.92 -4.72 -16.43
CA VAL A 21 -22.65 -4.39 -15.21
C VAL A 21 -22.29 -2.99 -14.70
N LEU A 22 -21.02 -2.57 -14.82
CA LEU A 22 -20.59 -1.21 -14.44
C LEU A 22 -21.17 -0.12 -15.36
N GLY A 23 -21.36 -0.42 -16.63
CA GLY A 23 -21.95 0.54 -17.61
C GLY A 23 -23.45 0.74 -17.47
N SER A 24 -24.19 -0.21 -16.86
CA SER A 24 -25.65 -0.16 -16.78
C SER A 24 -26.21 0.50 -15.52
N HIS A 25 -25.38 0.80 -14.51
CA HIS A 25 -25.83 1.37 -13.24
C HIS A 25 -25.79 2.89 -13.12
N GLU A 26 -25.24 3.61 -14.07
CA GLU A 26 -25.27 5.09 -14.06
C GLU A 26 -26.66 5.69 -14.27
N ALA A 27 -27.65 4.89 -14.69
CA ALA A 27 -28.98 5.37 -15.06
C ALA A 27 -30.08 5.21 -13.98
N ALA A 28 -29.81 4.61 -12.81
CA ALA A 28 -30.86 4.19 -11.88
C ALA A 28 -30.87 4.85 -10.48
N ALA A 29 -30.09 5.89 -10.24
CA ALA A 29 -30.03 6.55 -8.92
C ALA A 29 -30.79 7.90 -8.88
N ALA A 30 -32.08 7.89 -9.10
CA ALA A 30 -32.97 9.02 -8.77
C ALA A 30 -34.38 8.53 -8.47
N THR A 31 -34.67 8.11 -7.23
CA THR A 31 -36.01 8.26 -6.63
C THR A 31 -35.95 8.11 -5.11
N ASN A 32 -36.35 9.15 -4.44
CA ASN A 32 -36.76 9.45 -3.07
C ASN A 32 -37.21 8.29 -2.19
N GLY A 33 -36.64 8.20 -0.98
CA GLY A 33 -37.20 7.52 0.19
C GLY A 33 -36.81 8.24 1.48
N SER A 34 -37.66 9.03 2.04
CA SER A 34 -37.54 9.75 3.32
C SER A 34 -37.42 8.77 4.49
N ALA A 35 -36.25 8.60 5.06
CA ALA A 35 -36.04 7.88 6.32
C ALA A 35 -36.03 8.87 7.50
N ARG A 36 -36.94 8.65 8.42
CA ARG A 36 -37.16 9.39 9.67
C ARG A 36 -35.95 9.20 10.59
N ALA A 37 -35.24 10.27 10.91
CA ALA A 37 -34.09 10.26 11.82
C ALA A 37 -34.56 9.90 13.24
N VAL A 38 -34.01 8.84 13.81
CA VAL A 38 -34.13 8.51 15.24
C VAL A 38 -33.04 9.30 15.98
N GLN A 39 -33.45 10.20 16.88
CA GLN A 39 -32.51 10.94 17.72
C GLN A 39 -31.90 10.00 18.79
N PRO A 40 -30.58 9.99 18.99
CA PRO A 40 -29.98 9.23 20.06
C PRO A 40 -30.21 9.91 21.42
N LEU A 41 -30.50 9.11 22.45
CA LEU A 41 -30.64 9.54 23.84
C LEU A 41 -29.33 10.12 24.37
N PRO A 42 -29.31 11.24 25.09
CA PRO A 42 -28.09 11.80 25.67
C PRO A 42 -27.63 10.95 26.86
N GLY A 43 -26.37 10.45 26.80
CA GLY A 43 -25.68 9.90 27.96
C GLY A 43 -25.11 8.49 27.87
N ALA A 44 -25.30 7.73 26.80
CA ALA A 44 -24.62 6.45 26.64
C ALA A 44 -23.36 6.63 25.74
N GLN A 45 -22.21 6.86 26.34
CA GLN A 45 -20.95 6.58 25.65
C GLN A 45 -20.88 5.05 25.48
N LEU A 46 -21.27 4.57 24.30
CA LEU A 46 -20.97 3.21 23.89
C LEU A 46 -19.44 3.08 23.87
N PHE A 47 -18.91 2.37 24.87
CA PHE A 47 -17.53 1.91 24.86
C PHE A 47 -17.43 0.89 23.71
N VAL A 48 -17.08 1.36 22.53
CA VAL A 48 -16.68 0.48 21.43
C VAL A 48 -15.27 0.04 21.77
N PRO A 49 -15.05 -1.22 22.16
CA PRO A 49 -13.67 -1.72 22.35
C PRO A 49 -12.91 -1.46 21.06
N ALA A 50 -11.70 -0.93 21.18
CA ALA A 50 -10.82 -0.85 20.02
C ALA A 50 -10.72 -2.25 19.40
N PRO A 51 -10.88 -2.39 18.07
CA PRO A 51 -10.76 -3.69 17.44
C PRO A 51 -9.41 -4.30 17.84
N PRO A 52 -9.35 -5.63 18.05
CA PRO A 52 -8.09 -6.29 18.32
C PRO A 52 -7.09 -5.88 17.25
N ARG A 53 -5.91 -5.38 17.66
CA ARG A 53 -4.85 -5.01 16.72
C ARG A 53 -4.42 -6.29 15.99
N ASP A 54 -4.64 -6.35 14.70
CA ASP A 54 -4.15 -7.46 13.90
C ASP A 54 -2.62 -7.43 13.95
N LYS A 55 -2.00 -8.59 14.11
CA LYS A 55 -0.54 -8.69 14.13
C LYS A 55 0.02 -8.27 12.77
N THR A 56 1.00 -7.39 12.81
CA THR A 56 1.78 -7.01 11.62
C THR A 56 2.83 -8.09 11.31
N VAL A 57 3.36 -8.08 10.10
CA VAL A 57 4.46 -8.98 9.68
C VAL A 57 5.82 -8.61 10.30
N PHE A 58 5.87 -7.52 11.08
CA PHE A 58 7.09 -6.98 11.68
C PHE A 58 7.37 -7.50 13.11
N GLU A 59 6.54 -8.43 13.61
CA GLU A 59 6.68 -9.13 14.90
C GLU A 59 6.56 -8.25 16.17
N LEU A 60 6.87 -6.96 16.07
CA LEU A 60 6.79 -5.98 17.15
C LEU A 60 5.68 -4.98 16.91
N ASP A 61 5.20 -4.34 17.97
CA ASP A 61 4.26 -3.23 17.87
C ASP A 61 4.89 -2.03 17.16
N ASP A 62 4.09 -1.34 16.37
CA ASP A 62 4.55 -0.18 15.57
C ASP A 62 5.20 0.91 16.43
N GLU A 63 4.68 1.15 17.63
CA GLU A 63 5.24 2.11 18.58
C GLU A 63 6.67 1.75 18.99
N ILE A 64 6.96 0.44 19.21
CA ILE A 64 8.30 -0.06 19.55
C ILE A 64 9.26 0.14 18.38
N LEU A 65 8.79 -0.08 17.14
CA LEU A 65 9.60 0.08 15.93
C LEU A 65 9.84 1.56 15.60
N LEU A 66 8.85 2.42 15.82
CA LEU A 66 8.90 3.84 15.47
C LEU A 66 9.59 4.71 16.51
N GLU A 67 9.45 4.39 17.81
CA GLU A 67 9.98 5.22 18.89
C GLU A 67 11.47 5.55 18.72
N PRO A 68 12.39 4.58 18.45
CA PRO A 68 13.82 4.86 18.36
C PRO A 68 14.22 5.59 17.07
N LEU A 69 13.35 5.66 16.05
CA LEU A 69 13.67 6.32 14.79
C LEU A 69 13.68 7.84 14.97
N ALA A 70 14.76 8.48 14.59
CA ALA A 70 14.99 9.92 14.74
C ALA A 70 14.99 10.44 16.21
N ALA A 71 14.99 9.52 17.20
CA ALA A 71 15.04 9.90 18.62
C ALA A 71 16.44 10.29 19.11
N THR A 72 17.49 9.91 18.37
CA THR A 72 18.90 10.18 18.66
C THR A 72 19.61 10.69 17.41
N PRO A 73 20.81 11.32 17.54
CA PRO A 73 21.57 11.79 16.38
C PRO A 73 21.86 10.70 15.35
N VAL A 74 21.90 11.10 14.09
CA VAL A 74 22.35 10.26 12.98
C VAL A 74 23.86 10.09 13.07
N THR A 75 24.33 8.85 13.17
CA THR A 75 25.77 8.53 13.24
C THR A 75 26.33 8.10 11.91
N LYS A 76 25.50 7.59 11.02
CA LYS A 76 25.90 7.17 9.69
C LYS A 76 24.75 7.35 8.70
N LEU A 77 25.12 7.86 7.52
CA LEU A 77 24.22 8.00 6.38
C LEU A 77 24.80 7.27 5.17
N LYS A 78 23.95 6.52 4.48
CA LYS A 78 24.27 5.92 3.18
C LYS A 78 23.16 6.24 2.18
N LEU A 79 23.56 6.56 0.95
CA LEU A 79 22.63 6.61 -0.18
C LEU A 79 22.14 5.19 -0.51
N ASN A 80 20.84 5.04 -0.71
CA ASN A 80 20.32 3.79 -1.25
C ASN A 80 20.61 3.70 -2.74
N HIS A 81 20.96 2.51 -3.21
CA HIS A 81 21.23 2.25 -4.62
C HIS A 81 19.98 1.65 -5.27
N GLY A 82 19.70 2.01 -6.51
CA GLY A 82 18.68 1.39 -7.35
C GLY A 82 17.40 2.18 -7.56
N GLY A 83 17.23 3.35 -6.94
CA GLY A 83 16.12 4.27 -7.19
C GLY A 83 16.54 5.52 -7.94
N THR A 84 15.60 6.20 -8.61
CA THR A 84 15.82 7.48 -9.29
C THR A 84 15.71 8.67 -8.32
N SER A 85 14.97 8.53 -7.24
CA SER A 85 14.77 9.56 -6.20
C SER A 85 15.80 9.47 -5.09
N LEU A 86 16.00 10.57 -4.35
CA LEU A 86 16.87 10.62 -3.19
C LEU A 86 16.25 9.79 -2.05
N SER A 87 16.88 8.67 -1.72
CA SER A 87 16.53 7.79 -0.62
C SER A 87 17.78 7.38 0.13
N LEU A 88 17.71 7.30 1.45
CA LEU A 88 18.86 7.15 2.32
C LEU A 88 18.60 6.07 3.38
N ARG A 89 19.66 5.41 3.82
CA ARG A 89 19.68 4.67 5.07
C ARG A 89 20.34 5.53 6.14
N LEU A 90 19.65 5.69 7.27
CA LEU A 90 20.16 6.36 8.46
C LEU A 90 20.41 5.32 9.56
N ASP A 91 21.62 5.35 10.15
CA ASP A 91 21.94 4.62 11.37
C ASP A 91 22.01 5.64 12.52
N PHE A 92 21.28 5.38 13.62
CA PHE A 92 21.18 6.29 14.76
C PHE A 92 22.12 5.87 15.90
N ALA A 93 22.44 6.80 16.81
CA ALA A 93 23.25 6.53 17.99
C ALA A 93 22.61 5.47 18.93
N SER A 94 21.30 5.31 18.90
CA SER A 94 20.56 4.26 19.59
C SER A 94 20.81 2.84 19.02
N GLY A 95 21.43 2.72 17.85
CA GLY A 95 21.55 1.48 17.08
C GLY A 95 20.37 1.20 16.16
N ALA A 96 19.29 2.01 16.23
CA ALA A 96 18.18 1.91 15.30
C ALA A 96 18.60 2.30 13.88
N ARG A 97 17.86 1.78 12.90
CA ARG A 97 18.04 2.11 11.48
C ARG A 97 16.71 2.51 10.85
N ALA A 98 16.77 3.47 9.91
CA ALA A 98 15.62 3.84 9.11
C ALA A 98 16.00 3.97 7.63
N ALA A 99 15.02 3.74 6.75
CA ALA A 99 15.01 4.39 5.46
C ALA A 99 14.52 5.83 5.66
N PHE A 100 15.11 6.79 4.96
CA PHE A 100 14.69 8.19 4.98
C PHE A 100 14.47 8.67 3.56
N LYS A 101 13.28 9.17 3.29
CA LYS A 101 12.94 9.86 2.04
C LYS A 101 12.64 11.31 2.36
N PRO A 102 13.52 12.27 1.97
CA PRO A 102 13.28 13.70 2.18
C PRO A 102 12.19 14.24 1.24
N GLU A 103 11.60 15.37 1.61
CA GLU A 103 10.94 16.22 0.61
C GLU A 103 11.96 16.59 -0.47
N GLN A 104 11.60 16.40 -1.73
CA GLN A 104 12.54 16.54 -2.84
C GLN A 104 11.85 17.06 -4.10
N THR A 105 12.65 17.53 -5.03
CA THR A 105 12.18 18.10 -6.31
C THR A 105 11.74 17.01 -7.31
N HIS A 106 12.08 15.74 -7.05
CA HIS A 106 11.71 14.64 -7.92
C HIS A 106 10.18 14.43 -7.91
N PRO A 107 9.49 14.56 -9.06
CA PRO A 107 8.03 14.63 -9.11
C PRO A 107 7.33 13.32 -8.68
N GLN A 108 8.07 12.21 -8.71
CA GLN A 108 7.57 10.88 -8.37
C GLN A 108 7.92 10.44 -6.94
N SER A 109 8.42 11.36 -6.11
CA SER A 109 8.81 11.04 -4.73
C SER A 109 8.19 12.01 -3.75
N ASP A 110 7.08 11.59 -3.16
CA ASP A 110 6.41 12.33 -2.10
C ASP A 110 6.46 11.50 -0.79
N PRO A 111 7.25 11.91 0.21
CA PRO A 111 7.40 11.16 1.47
C PRO A 111 6.09 11.02 2.26
N ARG A 112 5.13 11.96 2.08
CA ARG A 112 3.81 11.89 2.74
C ARG A 112 3.05 10.61 2.37
N ARG A 113 3.25 10.10 1.16
CA ARG A 113 2.56 8.93 0.62
C ARG A 113 3.00 7.63 1.28
N GLU A 114 4.25 7.51 1.71
CA GLU A 114 4.70 6.36 2.52
C GLU A 114 3.96 6.31 3.87
N ILE A 115 3.87 7.46 4.56
CA ILE A 115 3.15 7.54 5.84
C ILE A 115 1.66 7.28 5.64
N ALA A 116 1.06 7.82 4.56
CA ALA A 116 -0.34 7.59 4.23
C ALA A 116 -0.61 6.10 3.95
N ALA A 117 0.24 5.45 3.16
CA ALA A 117 0.14 4.02 2.86
C ALA A 117 0.22 3.18 4.14
N TYR A 118 1.20 3.46 5.03
CA TYR A 118 1.32 2.82 6.33
C TYR A 118 0.05 2.95 7.18
N ARG A 119 -0.50 4.16 7.29
CA ARG A 119 -1.69 4.41 8.12
C ARG A 119 -2.95 3.75 7.55
N ILE A 120 -3.11 3.71 6.23
CA ILE A 120 -4.22 3.03 5.56
C ILE A 120 -4.08 1.51 5.68
N ASP A 121 -2.88 0.98 5.55
CA ASP A 121 -2.58 -0.44 5.79
C ASP A 121 -3.03 -0.86 7.20
N ARG A 122 -2.73 -0.07 8.23
CA ARG A 122 -3.15 -0.35 9.61
C ARG A 122 -4.65 -0.18 9.81
N LEU A 123 -5.27 0.84 9.19
CA LEU A 123 -6.72 1.02 9.21
C LEU A 123 -7.46 -0.18 8.61
N LEU A 124 -6.89 -0.77 7.57
CA LEU A 124 -7.43 -1.98 6.91
C LEU A 124 -6.97 -3.28 7.57
N GLY A 125 -6.08 -3.24 8.59
CA GLY A 125 -5.52 -4.40 9.27
C GLY A 125 -4.77 -5.35 8.36
N ILE A 126 -4.08 -4.82 7.38
CA ILE A 126 -3.25 -5.58 6.45
C ILE A 126 -1.91 -5.93 7.13
N GLY A 127 -1.19 -4.93 7.67
CA GLY A 127 0.01 -5.14 8.47
C GLY A 127 1.29 -5.42 7.68
N HIS A 128 1.36 -5.07 6.41
CA HIS A 128 2.48 -5.37 5.50
C HIS A 128 3.32 -4.15 5.10
N VAL A 129 2.79 -2.93 5.27
CA VAL A 129 3.56 -1.69 5.00
C VAL A 129 4.48 -1.40 6.20
N PRO A 130 5.78 -1.13 5.98
CA PRO A 130 6.69 -0.77 7.07
C PRO A 130 6.17 0.43 7.86
N PRO A 131 6.26 0.39 9.21
CA PRO A 131 5.90 1.54 10.04
C PRO A 131 6.69 2.78 9.63
N ALA A 132 6.01 3.91 9.46
CA ALA A 132 6.60 5.16 9.00
C ALA A 132 6.05 6.36 9.78
N LYS A 133 6.90 7.37 10.00
CA LYS A 133 6.53 8.63 10.65
C LYS A 133 7.24 9.83 10.03
N PRO A 134 6.73 11.06 10.23
CA PRO A 134 7.45 12.28 9.89
C PRO A 134 8.77 12.37 10.66
N ALA A 135 9.77 12.98 10.04
CA ALA A 135 11.04 13.32 10.65
C ALA A 135 11.64 14.58 10.02
N GLN A 136 12.49 15.25 10.80
CA GLN A 136 13.25 16.42 10.33
C GLN A 136 14.67 16.33 10.84
N PHE A 137 15.61 16.76 10.02
CA PHE A 137 17.04 16.75 10.33
C PHE A 137 17.71 18.03 9.87
N ALA A 138 18.71 18.51 10.61
CA ALA A 138 19.61 19.54 10.10
C ALA A 138 20.40 18.98 8.91
N LEU A 139 20.39 19.68 7.79
CA LEU A 139 21.13 19.25 6.57
C LEU A 139 22.61 19.06 6.85
N ALA A 140 23.21 19.93 7.66
CA ALA A 140 24.61 19.85 8.05
C ALA A 140 24.94 18.53 8.77
N ASP A 141 24.04 18.07 9.66
CA ASP A 141 24.23 16.82 10.43
C ASP A 141 24.12 15.61 9.51
N LEU A 142 23.17 15.62 8.57
CA LEU A 142 23.04 14.54 7.56
C LEU A 142 24.29 14.43 6.69
N ILE A 143 24.83 15.56 6.20
CA ILE A 143 26.05 15.57 5.40
C ILE A 143 27.26 15.12 6.23
N ALA A 144 27.35 15.56 7.50
CA ALA A 144 28.43 15.15 8.39
C ALA A 144 28.42 13.63 8.67
N ALA A 145 27.21 13.03 8.77
CA ALA A 145 27.03 11.59 8.98
C ALA A 145 27.32 10.74 7.72
N ALA A 146 27.44 11.33 6.54
CA ALA A 146 27.79 10.63 5.32
C ALA A 146 29.19 10.02 5.38
N GLU A 147 29.37 8.85 4.79
CA GLU A 147 30.68 8.19 4.69
C GLU A 147 31.69 9.13 4.01
N PRO A 148 32.93 9.27 4.51
CA PRO A 148 33.90 10.23 3.97
C PRO A 148 34.11 10.12 2.46
N ALA A 149 34.12 8.88 1.93
CA ALA A 149 34.35 8.62 0.50
C ALA A 149 33.20 9.07 -0.40
N THR A 150 31.99 9.25 0.14
CA THR A 150 30.78 9.61 -0.62
C THR A 150 30.19 10.95 -0.17
N ARG A 151 30.80 11.64 0.79
CA ARG A 151 30.24 12.85 1.41
C ARG A 151 29.97 13.96 0.41
N ASP A 152 30.92 14.27 -0.44
CA ASP A 152 30.77 15.34 -1.44
C ASP A 152 29.67 15.01 -2.44
N PHE A 153 29.61 13.77 -2.89
CA PHE A 153 28.53 13.30 -3.76
C PHE A 153 27.17 13.36 -3.06
N THR A 154 27.10 12.96 -1.78
CA THR A 154 25.89 13.06 -0.97
C THR A 154 25.45 14.52 -0.82
N ALA A 155 26.38 15.43 -0.51
CA ALA A 155 26.09 16.86 -0.41
C ALA A 155 25.57 17.45 -1.72
N GLN A 156 26.14 17.05 -2.85
CA GLN A 156 25.67 17.43 -4.18
C GLN A 156 24.22 16.95 -4.41
N ARG A 157 23.94 15.67 -4.14
CA ARG A 157 22.58 15.10 -4.28
C ARG A 157 21.57 15.85 -3.43
N PHE A 158 21.92 16.20 -2.18
CA PHE A 158 21.04 17.01 -1.34
C PHE A 158 20.81 18.41 -1.92
N ALA A 159 21.85 19.07 -2.42
CA ALA A 159 21.73 20.40 -3.01
C ALA A 159 20.86 20.44 -4.28
N GLU A 160 20.90 19.39 -5.07
CA GLU A 160 20.18 19.28 -6.35
C GLU A 160 18.73 18.80 -6.16
N GLU A 161 18.49 17.90 -5.20
CA GLU A 161 17.23 17.17 -5.11
C GLU A 161 16.41 17.49 -3.86
N ALA A 162 17.03 17.66 -2.70
CA ALA A 162 16.27 17.84 -1.45
C ALA A 162 15.72 19.26 -1.30
N ILE A 163 14.54 19.36 -0.71
CA ILE A 163 13.93 20.63 -0.32
C ILE A 163 14.31 20.92 1.13
N ALA A 164 15.31 21.78 1.33
CA ALA A 164 15.71 22.25 2.66
C ALA A 164 15.10 23.63 2.94
N ARG A 165 14.52 23.82 4.14
CA ARG A 165 13.99 25.09 4.62
C ARG A 165 14.78 25.52 5.86
N ASN A 166 15.44 26.66 5.80
CA ASN A 166 16.28 27.17 6.90
C ASN A 166 17.34 26.15 7.39
N GLY A 167 17.92 25.37 6.46
CA GLY A 167 18.92 24.36 6.78
C GLY A 167 18.35 23.05 7.38
N VAL A 168 17.02 22.89 7.40
CA VAL A 168 16.33 21.69 7.87
C VAL A 168 15.71 20.96 6.69
N VAL A 169 15.88 19.67 6.64
CA VAL A 169 15.28 18.74 5.68
C VAL A 169 14.16 17.99 6.40
N HIS A 170 12.94 18.08 5.85
CA HIS A 170 11.78 17.34 6.30
C HIS A 170 11.57 16.11 5.41
N GLY A 171 11.00 15.04 5.95
CA GLY A 171 10.73 13.84 5.20
C GLY A 171 10.09 12.76 6.06
N GLU A 172 10.04 11.55 5.54
CA GLU A 172 9.58 10.38 6.29
C GLU A 172 10.75 9.49 6.70
N VAL A 173 10.67 8.90 7.89
CA VAL A 173 11.48 7.75 8.29
C VAL A 173 10.60 6.53 8.42
N SER A 174 10.99 5.44 7.75
CA SER A 174 10.37 4.13 7.88
C SER A 174 11.32 3.12 8.49
N TRP A 175 10.77 2.17 9.24
CA TRP A 175 11.55 1.11 9.86
C TRP A 175 12.36 0.35 8.80
N TRP A 176 13.67 0.20 9.06
CA TRP A 176 14.59 -0.48 8.15
C TRP A 176 14.44 -1.99 8.23
N ILE A 177 14.01 -2.61 7.14
CA ILE A 177 13.97 -4.06 7.01
C ILE A 177 15.39 -4.55 6.72
N PRO A 178 15.99 -5.40 7.60
CA PRO A 178 17.41 -5.77 7.48
C PRO A 178 17.75 -6.51 6.19
N GLU A 179 16.90 -7.43 5.78
CA GLU A 179 17.09 -8.26 4.60
C GLU A 179 15.80 -8.39 3.81
N ILE A 180 15.89 -8.11 2.53
CA ILE A 180 14.79 -8.25 1.58
C ILE A 180 15.26 -9.01 0.34
N ARG A 181 14.32 -9.69 -0.30
CA ARG A 181 14.51 -10.36 -1.59
C ARG A 181 13.40 -9.94 -2.55
N ASP A 182 13.63 -10.13 -3.84
CA ASP A 182 12.54 -10.03 -4.80
C ASP A 182 11.54 -11.14 -4.56
N ALA A 183 10.25 -10.79 -4.52
CA ALA A 183 9.20 -11.76 -4.28
C ALA A 183 9.06 -12.70 -5.47
N SER A 184 9.07 -14.00 -5.21
CA SER A 184 8.99 -15.02 -6.25
C SER A 184 8.04 -16.16 -5.88
N ILE A 185 7.51 -16.81 -6.89
CA ILE A 185 6.82 -18.10 -6.81
C ILE A 185 7.61 -19.10 -7.62
N GLY A 186 8.15 -20.13 -6.96
CA GLY A 186 9.19 -20.96 -7.56
C GLY A 186 10.44 -20.12 -7.88
N THR A 187 10.84 -20.09 -9.14
CA THR A 187 11.99 -19.34 -9.64
C THR A 187 11.60 -18.01 -10.33
N PHE A 188 10.31 -17.71 -10.43
CA PHE A 188 9.81 -16.56 -11.19
C PHE A 188 9.38 -15.45 -10.26
N ARG A 189 9.74 -14.21 -10.57
CA ARG A 189 9.27 -13.04 -9.82
C ARG A 189 7.78 -12.87 -10.01
N ILE A 190 7.07 -12.53 -8.93
CA ILE A 190 5.59 -12.45 -8.95
C ILE A 190 5.05 -11.32 -9.83
N ASP A 191 5.85 -10.30 -10.14
CA ASP A 191 5.54 -9.14 -10.99
C ASP A 191 5.90 -9.33 -12.47
N GLU A 192 6.57 -10.42 -12.82
CA GLU A 192 6.91 -10.76 -14.19
C GLU A 192 5.87 -11.70 -14.83
N ALA A 193 5.84 -11.74 -16.16
CA ALA A 193 4.84 -12.51 -16.91
C ALA A 193 4.76 -13.99 -16.49
N ASP A 194 5.93 -14.62 -16.29
CA ASP A 194 6.01 -16.02 -15.89
C ASP A 194 5.54 -16.25 -14.45
N GLY A 195 5.86 -15.32 -13.52
CA GLY A 195 5.36 -15.38 -12.16
C GLY A 195 3.86 -15.16 -12.08
N ILE A 196 3.34 -14.20 -12.87
CA ILE A 196 1.91 -13.97 -13.00
C ILE A 196 1.20 -15.24 -13.52
N ALA A 197 1.79 -15.93 -14.49
CA ALA A 197 1.27 -17.18 -15.01
C ALA A 197 1.27 -18.32 -13.95
N GLN A 198 2.19 -18.26 -12.98
CA GLN A 198 2.25 -19.23 -11.89
C GLN A 198 1.18 -18.98 -10.80
N TRP A 199 0.98 -17.74 -10.35
CA TRP A 199 0.05 -17.48 -9.24
C TRP A 199 -1.39 -17.24 -9.68
N SER A 200 -1.65 -16.70 -10.87
CA SER A 200 -3.00 -16.31 -11.28
C SER A 200 -4.01 -17.49 -11.37
N PRO A 201 -3.61 -18.73 -11.72
CA PRO A 201 -4.54 -19.86 -11.68
C PRO A 201 -5.08 -20.17 -10.27
N TYR A 202 -4.28 -19.93 -9.22
CA TYR A 202 -4.71 -20.16 -7.84
C TYR A 202 -5.70 -19.12 -7.33
N LEU A 203 -5.81 -17.98 -7.98
CA LEU A 203 -6.74 -16.90 -7.66
C LEU A 203 -8.00 -16.93 -8.55
N GLN A 204 -8.29 -18.06 -9.20
CA GLN A 204 -9.57 -18.31 -9.86
C GLN A 204 -10.56 -18.96 -8.89
N ALA A 205 -11.85 -18.61 -9.01
CA ALA A 205 -12.90 -19.17 -8.16
C ALA A 205 -12.96 -20.71 -8.28
N GLY A 206 -12.96 -21.38 -7.14
CA GLY A 206 -12.96 -22.83 -7.07
C GLY A 206 -11.60 -23.50 -7.29
N ALA A 207 -10.53 -22.75 -7.50
CA ALA A 207 -9.19 -23.31 -7.62
C ALA A 207 -8.70 -23.89 -6.29
N ALA A 208 -8.03 -25.04 -6.36
CA ALA A 208 -7.35 -25.63 -5.21
C ALA A 208 -5.98 -24.97 -5.04
N ILE A 209 -5.75 -24.35 -3.89
CA ILE A 209 -4.46 -23.72 -3.56
C ILE A 209 -3.66 -24.72 -2.71
N PRO A 210 -2.43 -25.11 -3.13
CA PRO A 210 -1.56 -25.93 -2.32
C PRO A 210 -1.33 -25.29 -0.94
N PRO A 211 -1.35 -26.08 0.16
CA PRO A 211 -1.22 -25.55 1.51
C PRO A 211 0.01 -24.66 1.71
N GLU A 212 1.14 -25.03 1.12
CA GLU A 212 2.41 -24.30 1.18
C GLU A 212 2.38 -22.95 0.45
N LEU A 213 1.53 -22.78 -0.55
CA LEU A 213 1.36 -21.55 -1.33
C LEU A 213 0.25 -20.65 -0.80
N LYS A 214 -0.62 -21.17 0.09
CA LYS A 214 -1.82 -20.46 0.53
C LYS A 214 -1.48 -19.09 1.15
N GLY A 215 -0.44 -19.01 1.97
CA GLY A 215 0.02 -17.76 2.58
C GLY A 215 0.45 -16.73 1.53
N LEU A 216 1.33 -17.13 0.61
CA LEU A 216 1.84 -16.26 -0.44
C LEU A 216 0.73 -15.80 -1.40
N VAL A 217 -0.12 -16.71 -1.84
CA VAL A 217 -1.25 -16.41 -2.75
C VAL A 217 -2.25 -15.44 -2.10
N THR A 218 -2.53 -15.62 -0.80
CA THR A 218 -3.36 -14.65 -0.04
C THR A 218 -2.72 -13.26 -0.02
N GLN A 219 -1.43 -13.17 0.22
CA GLN A 219 -0.71 -11.90 0.23
C GLN A 219 -0.65 -11.25 -1.16
N ILE A 220 -0.52 -12.04 -2.22
CA ILE A 220 -0.60 -11.52 -3.60
C ILE A 220 -1.98 -10.92 -3.86
N ALA A 221 -3.07 -11.59 -3.51
CA ALA A 221 -4.41 -11.01 -3.63
C ALA A 221 -4.56 -9.74 -2.78
N THR A 222 -3.99 -9.72 -1.56
CA THR A 222 -4.04 -8.57 -0.66
C THR A 222 -3.30 -7.37 -1.24
N VAL A 223 -2.08 -7.55 -1.78
CA VAL A 223 -1.31 -6.44 -2.36
C VAL A 223 -1.96 -5.90 -3.63
N ILE A 224 -2.56 -6.76 -4.46
CA ILE A 224 -3.32 -6.33 -5.64
C ILE A 224 -4.48 -5.40 -5.23
N VAL A 225 -5.26 -5.81 -4.24
CA VAL A 225 -6.37 -5.00 -3.70
C VAL A 225 -5.87 -3.70 -3.10
N PHE A 226 -4.77 -3.74 -2.34
CA PHE A 226 -4.18 -2.58 -1.71
C PHE A 226 -3.63 -1.59 -2.76
N ASP A 227 -2.89 -2.07 -3.76
CA ASP A 227 -2.33 -1.22 -4.81
C ASP A 227 -3.41 -0.57 -5.69
N VAL A 228 -4.52 -1.26 -5.96
CA VAL A 228 -5.68 -0.65 -6.62
C VAL A 228 -6.28 0.46 -5.75
N LEU A 229 -6.44 0.22 -4.45
CA LEU A 229 -7.01 1.20 -3.53
C LEU A 229 -6.17 2.47 -3.44
N ILE A 230 -4.86 2.33 -3.18
CA ILE A 230 -3.95 3.46 -3.03
C ILE A 230 -3.42 3.98 -4.37
N ASP A 231 -3.69 3.26 -5.46
CA ASP A 231 -3.21 3.55 -6.82
C ASP A 231 -1.67 3.61 -6.90
N ASN A 232 -1.00 2.55 -6.42
CA ASN A 232 0.46 2.44 -6.53
C ASN A 232 0.85 2.00 -7.96
N ALA A 233 1.19 2.96 -8.82
CA ALA A 233 1.46 2.71 -10.23
C ALA A 233 2.80 1.98 -10.50
N ASP A 234 3.66 1.86 -9.49
CA ASP A 234 5.04 1.38 -9.65
C ASP A 234 5.26 -0.07 -9.16
N ARG A 235 4.33 -0.64 -8.38
CA ARG A 235 4.50 -1.98 -7.80
C ARG A 235 4.74 -3.06 -8.84
N TRP A 236 3.92 -3.09 -9.88
CA TRP A 236 3.90 -4.16 -10.89
C TRP A 236 4.75 -3.88 -12.12
N THR A 237 5.51 -2.77 -12.12
CA THR A 237 6.33 -2.33 -13.25
C THR A 237 7.80 -2.08 -12.91
N GLY A 238 8.14 -1.99 -11.62
CA GLY A 238 9.40 -1.38 -11.18
C GLY A 238 10.27 -2.18 -10.23
N ASN A 239 10.16 -3.50 -10.13
CA ASN A 239 10.93 -4.29 -9.15
C ASN A 239 10.58 -3.99 -7.67
N ASN A 240 9.37 -3.54 -7.37
CA ASN A 240 8.94 -3.12 -6.04
C ASN A 240 8.16 -4.19 -5.28
N THR A 241 8.17 -5.44 -5.75
CA THR A 241 7.64 -6.59 -5.04
C THR A 241 8.75 -7.25 -4.20
N LYS A 242 8.73 -6.99 -2.90
CA LYS A 242 9.76 -7.45 -1.96
C LYS A 242 9.18 -8.40 -0.92
N CYS A 243 10.03 -9.31 -0.43
CA CYS A 243 9.63 -10.30 0.57
C CYS A 243 10.78 -10.63 1.54
N THR A 244 10.47 -11.44 2.55
CA THR A 244 11.43 -12.07 3.44
C THR A 244 12.39 -13.01 2.69
N VAL A 245 13.52 -13.35 3.33
CA VAL A 245 14.54 -14.24 2.75
C VAL A 245 13.99 -15.63 2.42
N ASP A 246 13.03 -16.12 3.20
CA ASP A 246 12.35 -17.41 2.99
C ASP A 246 11.22 -17.35 1.96
N HIS A 247 10.98 -16.20 1.34
CA HIS A 247 9.92 -15.94 0.36
C HIS A 247 8.48 -16.19 0.85
N GLN A 248 8.25 -16.18 2.18
CA GLN A 248 6.94 -16.47 2.76
C GLN A 248 6.12 -15.21 3.03
N THR A 249 6.76 -14.04 3.23
CA THR A 249 6.08 -12.82 3.63
C THR A 249 6.43 -11.66 2.70
N LEU A 250 5.41 -11.05 2.09
CA LEU A 250 5.56 -9.87 1.26
C LEU A 250 5.65 -8.60 2.11
N TYR A 251 6.46 -7.64 1.70
CA TYR A 251 6.50 -6.28 2.22
C TYR A 251 5.91 -5.32 1.18
N PHE A 252 4.94 -4.51 1.60
CA PHE A 252 4.30 -3.52 0.74
C PHE A 252 5.02 -2.18 0.87
N MET A 253 6.25 -2.14 0.37
CA MET A 253 7.14 -0.97 0.45
C MET A 253 7.16 -0.20 -0.87
N ASP A 254 7.74 1.00 -0.80
CA ASP A 254 7.84 1.95 -1.92
C ASP A 254 6.47 2.39 -2.47
N ASN A 255 5.81 3.27 -1.70
CA ASN A 255 4.48 3.76 -2.00
C ASN A 255 4.48 5.24 -2.44
N THR A 256 5.64 5.80 -2.81
CA THR A 256 5.75 7.22 -3.21
C THR A 256 5.00 7.56 -4.49
N LEU A 257 4.78 6.60 -5.38
CA LEU A 257 3.98 6.72 -6.62
C LEU A 257 2.52 6.31 -6.45
N SER A 258 1.93 6.60 -5.28
CA SER A 258 0.55 6.26 -4.96
C SER A 258 -0.34 7.50 -4.88
N PHE A 259 -1.63 7.29 -4.59
CA PHE A 259 -2.63 8.31 -4.28
C PHE A 259 -2.86 9.34 -5.37
N SER A 260 -2.90 8.90 -6.64
CA SER A 260 -3.34 9.78 -7.71
C SER A 260 -4.78 10.26 -7.50
N ILE A 261 -5.15 11.33 -8.20
CA ILE A 261 -6.53 11.84 -8.23
C ILE A 261 -7.40 11.09 -9.25
N PHE A 262 -6.87 10.09 -9.94
CA PHE A 262 -7.62 9.28 -10.90
C PHE A 262 -8.59 8.35 -10.17
N THR A 263 -9.87 8.48 -10.46
CA THR A 263 -10.93 7.74 -9.77
C THR A 263 -10.97 6.25 -10.11
N LEU A 264 -10.51 5.86 -11.30
CA LEU A 264 -10.37 4.46 -11.72
C LEU A 264 -8.99 3.88 -11.37
N GLY A 265 -7.98 4.74 -11.17
CA GLY A 265 -6.59 4.33 -10.99
C GLY A 265 -5.87 4.05 -12.30
N HIS A 266 -4.60 3.61 -12.18
CA HIS A 266 -3.75 3.29 -13.32
C HIS A 266 -4.02 1.87 -13.82
N GLU A 267 -3.89 1.67 -15.14
CA GLU A 267 -4.05 0.37 -15.80
C GLU A 267 -3.06 -0.68 -15.25
N THR A 268 -1.89 -0.27 -14.80
CA THR A 268 -0.90 -1.13 -14.15
C THR A 268 -1.43 -1.83 -12.91
N ASN A 269 -2.39 -1.23 -12.19
CA ASN A 269 -3.06 -1.82 -11.04
C ASN A 269 -4.31 -2.63 -11.43
N LEU A 270 -5.04 -2.18 -12.46
CA LEU A 270 -6.24 -2.86 -12.93
C LEU A 270 -5.91 -4.18 -13.66
N THR A 271 -4.78 -4.24 -14.36
CA THR A 271 -4.36 -5.47 -15.05
C THR A 271 -4.18 -6.67 -14.11
N PRO A 272 -3.47 -6.59 -12.96
CA PRO A 272 -3.45 -7.68 -11.98
C PRO A 272 -4.81 -7.94 -11.34
N LEU A 273 -5.60 -6.91 -11.03
CA LEU A 273 -6.93 -7.07 -10.45
C LEU A 273 -7.84 -7.93 -11.34
N HIS A 274 -7.87 -7.66 -12.63
CA HIS A 274 -8.70 -8.42 -13.57
C HIS A 274 -8.23 -9.85 -13.81
N ARG A 275 -7.11 -10.26 -13.23
CA ARG A 275 -6.61 -11.65 -13.27
C ARG A 275 -7.04 -12.48 -12.08
N ILE A 276 -7.71 -11.88 -11.08
CA ILE A 276 -8.11 -12.59 -9.87
C ILE A 276 -9.63 -12.58 -9.70
N GLN A 277 -10.16 -13.67 -9.19
CA GLN A 277 -11.56 -13.85 -8.84
C GLN A 277 -11.76 -14.17 -7.36
N VAL A 278 -10.66 -14.30 -6.60
CA VAL A 278 -10.69 -14.69 -5.20
C VAL A 278 -10.01 -13.63 -4.34
N PHE A 279 -10.69 -13.23 -3.26
CA PHE A 279 -10.30 -12.09 -2.42
C PHE A 279 -10.27 -12.45 -0.94
N PRO A 280 -9.41 -11.79 -0.11
CA PRO A 280 -9.46 -11.89 1.34
C PRO A 280 -10.78 -11.33 1.89
N ARG A 281 -11.58 -12.17 2.53
CA ARG A 281 -12.92 -11.82 3.05
C ARG A 281 -12.86 -10.63 4.02
N LYS A 282 -11.97 -10.69 5.01
CA LYS A 282 -11.82 -9.63 6.01
C LYS A 282 -11.43 -8.29 5.41
N LEU A 283 -10.57 -8.30 4.39
CA LEU A 283 -10.16 -7.06 3.72
C LEU A 283 -11.34 -6.44 2.97
N VAL A 284 -12.11 -7.24 2.23
CA VAL A 284 -13.32 -6.78 1.53
C VAL A 284 -14.34 -6.21 2.53
N GLU A 285 -14.58 -6.87 3.65
CA GLU A 285 -15.46 -6.37 4.72
C GLU A 285 -15.00 -5.02 5.27
N ARG A 286 -13.70 -4.84 5.51
CA ARG A 286 -13.12 -3.55 5.95
C ARG A 286 -13.22 -2.46 4.90
N LEU A 287 -13.01 -2.78 3.62
CA LEU A 287 -13.22 -1.84 2.53
C LEU A 287 -14.66 -1.30 2.50
N ARG A 288 -15.67 -2.16 2.76
CA ARG A 288 -17.08 -1.74 2.82
C ARG A 288 -17.37 -0.72 3.93
N THR A 289 -16.61 -0.75 5.01
CA THR A 289 -16.77 0.17 6.14
C THR A 289 -15.91 1.43 6.05
N LEU A 290 -15.02 1.51 5.05
CA LEU A 290 -14.12 2.65 4.89
C LEU A 290 -14.90 3.91 4.50
N THR A 291 -14.68 5.01 5.20
CA THR A 291 -15.36 6.29 4.99
C THR A 291 -14.36 7.44 4.88
N PHE A 292 -14.81 8.57 4.34
CA PHE A 292 -14.02 9.79 4.32
C PHE A 292 -13.57 10.19 5.74
N ALA A 293 -14.46 10.10 6.72
CA ALA A 293 -14.18 10.45 8.11
C ALA A 293 -13.14 9.51 8.74
N SER A 294 -13.25 8.18 8.51
CA SER A 294 -12.26 7.21 9.03
C SER A 294 -10.88 7.41 8.40
N LEU A 295 -10.82 7.70 7.11
CA LEU A 295 -9.57 8.02 6.41
C LEU A 295 -8.96 9.31 6.93
N THR A 296 -9.72 10.40 7.01
CA THR A 296 -9.23 11.69 7.52
C THR A 296 -8.66 11.54 8.93
N LYS A 297 -9.37 10.81 9.81
CA LYS A 297 -8.88 10.53 11.17
C LYS A 297 -7.59 9.70 11.18
N ALA A 298 -7.52 8.67 10.34
CA ALA A 298 -6.31 7.83 10.26
C ALA A 298 -5.11 8.58 9.69
N LEU A 299 -5.33 9.52 8.78
CA LEU A 299 -4.29 10.31 8.10
C LEU A 299 -3.89 11.58 8.87
N ASP A 300 -4.53 11.87 9.99
CA ASP A 300 -4.22 13.05 10.80
C ASP A 300 -2.87 12.85 11.53
N ILE A 301 -1.93 13.74 11.28
CA ILE A 301 -0.62 13.81 11.94
C ILE A 301 -0.43 15.13 12.73
N GLY A 302 -1.53 15.83 13.00
CA GLY A 302 -1.51 17.12 13.71
C GLY A 302 -0.83 18.22 12.90
N ASP A 303 -0.12 19.10 13.60
CA ASP A 303 0.54 20.27 13.02
C ASP A 303 1.95 19.97 12.46
N ASP A 304 2.18 18.75 11.97
CA ASP A 304 3.45 18.39 11.35
C ASP A 304 3.65 19.09 9.99
N SER A 305 4.92 19.34 9.65
CA SER A 305 5.28 20.00 8.38
C SER A 305 4.88 19.23 7.12
N LEU A 306 4.69 17.91 7.24
CA LEU A 306 4.19 17.05 6.16
C LEU A 306 2.65 16.97 6.10
N ALA A 307 1.93 17.64 7.04
CA ALA A 307 0.47 17.68 6.98
C ALA A 307 -0.06 18.60 5.87
N PRO A 308 -1.17 18.27 5.23
CA PRO A 308 -1.89 17.00 5.30
C PRO A 308 -1.16 15.90 4.50
N LEU A 309 -1.23 14.65 4.96
CA LEU A 309 -0.63 13.51 4.23
C LEU A 309 -1.27 13.30 2.86
N LEU A 310 -2.58 13.46 2.76
CA LEU A 310 -3.34 13.44 1.51
C LEU A 310 -4.26 14.65 1.42
N GLN A 311 -4.38 15.18 0.22
CA GLN A 311 -5.37 16.22 -0.06
C GLN A 311 -6.80 15.64 -0.13
N PRO A 312 -7.85 16.44 0.16
CA PRO A 312 -9.23 15.95 0.08
C PRO A 312 -9.61 15.36 -1.29
N ALA A 313 -8.98 15.79 -2.38
CA ALA A 313 -9.19 15.23 -3.72
C ALA A 313 -8.62 13.81 -3.83
N GLU A 314 -7.43 13.56 -3.26
CA GLU A 314 -6.78 12.24 -3.23
C GLU A 314 -7.59 11.25 -2.38
N VAL A 315 -8.13 11.70 -1.23
CA VAL A 315 -9.02 10.88 -0.38
C VAL A 315 -10.32 10.52 -1.12
N ARG A 316 -10.92 11.47 -1.86
CA ARG A 316 -12.12 11.19 -2.67
C ARG A 316 -11.83 10.21 -3.80
N ALA A 317 -10.68 10.35 -4.47
CA ALA A 317 -10.28 9.43 -5.53
C ALA A 317 -10.03 8.01 -4.98
N LEU A 318 -9.40 7.89 -3.81
CA LEU A 318 -9.25 6.60 -3.12
C LEU A 318 -10.61 5.95 -2.84
N LEU A 319 -11.58 6.70 -2.34
CA LEU A 319 -12.92 6.18 -2.10
C LEU A 319 -13.64 5.78 -3.39
N ALA A 320 -13.46 6.52 -4.48
CA ALA A 320 -13.99 6.12 -5.77
C ALA A 320 -13.39 4.80 -6.25
N ARG A 321 -12.06 4.62 -6.15
CA ARG A 321 -11.40 3.34 -6.46
C ARG A 321 -11.88 2.20 -5.57
N ARG A 322 -12.09 2.45 -4.25
CA ARG A 322 -12.74 1.47 -3.36
C ARG A 322 -14.11 1.05 -3.89
N ASP A 323 -14.94 2.00 -4.32
CA ASP A 323 -16.28 1.70 -4.81
C ASP A 323 -16.24 0.87 -6.10
N HIS A 324 -15.36 1.19 -7.05
CA HIS A 324 -15.14 0.37 -8.26
C HIS A 324 -14.63 -1.02 -7.93
N LEU A 325 -13.68 -1.15 -7.00
CA LEU A 325 -13.18 -2.44 -6.55
C LEU A 325 -14.32 -3.29 -5.93
N LEU A 326 -15.15 -2.70 -5.07
CA LEU A 326 -16.29 -3.40 -4.47
C LEU A 326 -17.34 -3.79 -5.52
N GLN A 327 -17.63 -2.95 -6.51
CA GLN A 327 -18.51 -3.29 -7.63
C GLN A 327 -17.97 -4.50 -8.42
N TYR A 328 -16.66 -4.53 -8.68
CA TYR A 328 -16.02 -5.68 -9.33
C TYR A 328 -16.17 -6.96 -8.51
N VAL A 329 -15.89 -6.91 -7.20
CA VAL A 329 -16.06 -8.05 -6.28
C VAL A 329 -17.52 -8.50 -6.23
N ASP A 330 -18.48 -7.56 -6.11
CA ASP A 330 -19.90 -7.86 -6.03
C ASP A 330 -20.45 -8.51 -7.32
N ALA A 331 -19.96 -8.07 -8.48
CA ALA A 331 -20.28 -8.71 -9.77
C ALA A 331 -19.80 -10.18 -9.80
N LEU A 332 -18.57 -10.44 -9.35
CA LEU A 332 -18.05 -11.81 -9.25
C LEU A 332 -18.84 -12.66 -8.22
N VAL A 333 -19.22 -12.06 -7.09
CA VAL A 333 -20.05 -12.74 -6.07
C VAL A 333 -21.42 -13.13 -6.65
N ALA A 334 -22.03 -12.24 -7.43
CA ALA A 334 -23.32 -12.52 -8.07
C ALA A 334 -23.23 -13.66 -9.11
N GLU A 335 -22.10 -13.76 -9.82
CA GLU A 335 -21.89 -14.76 -10.86
C GLU A 335 -21.40 -16.12 -10.29
N LEU A 336 -20.44 -16.09 -9.37
CA LEU A 336 -19.68 -17.26 -8.92
C LEU A 336 -20.04 -17.73 -7.51
N GLY A 337 -20.76 -16.90 -6.75
CA GLY A 337 -21.13 -17.16 -5.36
C GLY A 337 -20.09 -16.62 -4.36
N GLU A 338 -20.59 -16.12 -3.22
CA GLU A 338 -19.78 -15.46 -2.19
C GLU A 338 -18.66 -16.33 -1.65
N ASN A 339 -18.94 -17.61 -1.35
CA ASN A 339 -17.94 -18.52 -0.77
C ASN A 339 -16.82 -18.87 -1.75
N ALA A 340 -17.07 -18.81 -3.06
CA ALA A 340 -16.05 -19.04 -4.08
C ALA A 340 -15.16 -17.78 -4.28
N VAL A 341 -15.74 -16.59 -4.18
CA VAL A 341 -15.05 -15.31 -4.39
C VAL A 341 -14.34 -14.82 -3.11
N LEU A 342 -14.97 -14.90 -1.95
CA LEU A 342 -14.39 -14.50 -0.67
C LEU A 342 -13.79 -15.71 0.06
N ALA A 343 -12.97 -16.50 -0.62
CA ALA A 343 -12.45 -17.78 -0.11
C ALA A 343 -11.12 -17.65 0.66
N LEU A 344 -10.44 -16.50 0.58
CA LEU A 344 -9.21 -16.27 1.33
C LEU A 344 -9.51 -15.70 2.73
N PRO A 345 -8.66 -15.99 3.76
CA PRO A 345 -8.87 -15.58 5.15
C PRO A 345 -8.82 -14.07 5.36
#